data_36ef60b35d5d2edb53d0a39ffe34295b
#
_entry.id   36ef60b35d5d2edb53d0a39ffe34295b
#
_cell.length_a   1.000
_cell.length_b   1.000
_cell.length_c   1.000
_cell.angle_alpha   90.00
_cell.angle_beta   90.00
_cell.angle_gamma   90.00
#
_symmetry.space_group_name_H-M   'P 1'
#
loop_
_entity.id
_entity.type
_entity.pdbx_description
1 polymer ?
#
loop_
_entity_poly.entity_id
_entity_poly.type
_entity_poly.pdbx_seq_one_letter_code
_entity_poly.pdbx_strand_id
1 'polypeptide(L)'
;MDPSNVYMIRDVATVTNVFIIGGDRADLYKVNKVPHGTVSRMWYNSPSLGMDRRLTIYTPAGYETSGKRYPVFYLLHGAGGDEEAWIALGRTSQILDNLIAQGKAKPMIVVMTNGNAWQDAAAGESPKGFVAPSMRPDERAKVAEGAFELSFPEIVKFV
;
A
#
# COMPACT_ATOMS: atom_id res chain seq x y z
N MET A 1 11.02 13.70 17.62
CA MET A 1 10.35 14.24 16.42
C MET A 1 10.66 15.73 16.33
N ASP A 2 10.91 16.23 15.13
CA ASP A 2 11.09 17.66 14.88
C ASP A 2 9.71 18.31 14.70
N PRO A 3 9.27 19.21 15.60
CA PRO A 3 7.95 19.82 15.51
C PRO A 3 7.79 20.81 14.34
N SER A 4 8.88 21.25 13.72
CA SER A 4 8.86 22.12 12.55
C SER A 4 8.68 21.33 11.24
N ASN A 5 8.92 20.02 11.22
CA ASN A 5 8.70 19.16 10.10
C ASN A 5 7.36 18.41 10.26
N VAL A 6 6.35 18.88 9.53
CA VAL A 6 5.00 18.30 9.57
C VAL A 6 4.85 17.03 8.71
N TYR A 7 5.86 16.69 7.90
CA TYR A 7 5.80 15.46 7.10
C TYR A 7 6.20 14.26 7.95
N MET A 8 5.21 13.48 8.33
CA MET A 8 5.35 12.31 9.17
C MET A 8 4.82 11.06 8.45
N ILE A 9 5.49 9.95 8.69
CA ILE A 9 5.05 8.63 8.23
C ILE A 9 5.00 7.68 9.42
N ARG A 10 4.14 6.68 9.32
CA ARG A 10 4.09 5.57 10.25
C ARG A 10 4.93 4.41 9.71
N ASP A 11 5.80 3.88 10.55
CA ASP A 11 6.54 2.65 10.31
C ASP A 11 6.20 1.65 11.43
N VAL A 12 5.52 0.58 11.10
CA VAL A 12 4.98 -0.40 12.05
C VAL A 12 4.15 0.29 13.14
N ALA A 13 4.69 0.49 14.33
CA ALA A 13 4.05 1.12 15.48
C ALA A 13 4.66 2.49 15.84
N THR A 14 5.60 2.98 15.06
CA THR A 14 6.30 4.25 15.32
C THR A 14 5.94 5.30 14.26
N VAL A 15 5.99 6.56 14.67
CA VAL A 15 5.82 7.71 13.79
C VAL A 15 7.16 8.45 13.70
N THR A 16 7.61 8.71 12.47
CA THR A 16 8.87 9.40 12.20
C THR A 16 8.67 10.59 11.28
N ASN A 17 9.47 11.63 11.46
CA ASN A 17 9.57 12.69 10.48
C ASN A 17 10.43 12.22 9.29
N VAL A 18 10.08 12.64 8.10
CA VAL A 18 10.79 12.29 6.88
C VAL A 18 11.12 13.54 6.08
N PHE A 19 12.30 13.56 5.50
CA PHE A 19 12.69 14.55 4.50
C PHE A 19 13.48 13.86 3.38
N ILE A 20 13.39 14.43 2.18
CA ILE A 20 14.10 13.91 1.02
C ILE A 20 15.30 14.82 0.75
N ILE A 21 16.50 14.25 0.85
CA ILE A 21 17.73 14.95 0.47
C ILE A 21 17.78 15.05 -1.05
N GLY A 22 18.03 16.27 -1.57
CA GLY A 22 18.15 16.50 -3.00
C GLY A 22 19.33 15.75 -3.64
N GLY A 23 19.29 15.58 -4.95
CA GLY A 23 20.29 14.89 -5.77
C GLY A 23 19.65 13.92 -6.74
N ASP A 24 20.43 13.41 -7.69
CA ASP A 24 19.94 12.59 -8.81
C ASP A 24 19.16 11.36 -8.38
N ARG A 25 19.56 10.75 -7.25
CA ARG A 25 18.90 9.58 -6.68
C ARG A 25 17.53 9.93 -6.08
N ALA A 26 17.33 11.17 -5.67
CA ALA A 26 16.07 11.64 -5.09
C ALA A 26 15.01 11.94 -6.16
N ASP A 27 15.38 12.07 -7.42
CA ASP A 27 14.46 12.50 -8.47
C ASP A 27 13.31 11.55 -8.72
N LEU A 28 13.48 10.25 -8.44
CA LEU A 28 12.39 9.29 -8.50
C LEU A 28 11.42 9.40 -7.33
N TYR A 29 11.87 9.89 -6.18
CA TYR A 29 11.05 9.96 -4.96
C TYR A 29 10.29 11.28 -4.81
N LYS A 30 10.69 12.31 -5.55
CA LYS A 30 10.04 13.62 -5.51
C LYS A 30 8.71 13.61 -6.26
N VAL A 31 7.86 14.56 -5.90
CA VAL A 31 6.72 14.93 -6.74
C VAL A 31 7.28 15.83 -7.88
N ASN A 32 7.34 15.29 -9.09
CA ASN A 32 7.81 16.00 -10.26
C ASN A 32 6.61 16.49 -11.08
N LYS A 33 6.84 17.43 -12.00
CA LYS A 33 5.80 17.94 -12.91
C LYS A 33 5.57 16.94 -14.05
N VAL A 34 4.90 15.85 -13.74
CA VAL A 34 4.53 14.76 -14.67
C VAL A 34 3.05 14.41 -14.49
N PRO A 35 2.42 13.68 -15.43
CA PRO A 35 1.09 13.14 -15.17
C PRO A 35 1.09 12.23 -13.94
N HIS A 36 0.12 12.43 -13.03
CA HIS A 36 0.01 11.68 -11.78
C HIS A 36 -1.10 10.64 -11.86
N GLY A 37 -0.83 9.46 -11.31
CA GLY A 37 -1.81 8.41 -11.09
C GLY A 37 -2.70 8.70 -9.87
N THR A 38 -3.67 7.83 -9.67
CA THR A 38 -4.61 7.90 -8.54
C THR A 38 -4.28 6.83 -7.52
N VAL A 39 -4.38 7.16 -6.23
CA VAL A 39 -4.30 6.20 -5.13
C VAL A 39 -5.67 6.09 -4.49
N SER A 40 -6.25 4.90 -4.54
CA SER A 40 -7.55 4.59 -3.96
C SER A 40 -7.41 3.60 -2.82
N ARG A 41 -8.23 3.75 -1.77
CA ARG A 41 -8.34 2.81 -0.67
C ARG A 41 -9.71 2.16 -0.75
N MET A 42 -9.73 0.85 -0.90
CA MET A 42 -10.94 0.11 -1.18
C MET A 42 -11.16 -1.00 -0.16
N TRP A 43 -12.40 -1.17 0.23
CA TRP A 43 -12.82 -2.28 1.09
C TRP A 43 -13.38 -3.40 0.23
N TYR A 44 -13.03 -4.61 0.57
CA TYR A 44 -13.56 -5.82 -0.05
C TYR A 44 -13.92 -6.84 1.02
N ASN A 45 -14.93 -7.66 0.73
CA ASN A 45 -15.29 -8.76 1.61
C ASN A 45 -14.33 -9.94 1.39
N SER A 46 -13.80 -10.48 2.49
CA SER A 46 -12.96 -11.68 2.51
C SER A 46 -13.67 -12.80 3.27
N PRO A 47 -14.47 -13.64 2.59
CA PRO A 47 -15.18 -14.75 3.21
C PRO A 47 -14.26 -15.75 3.90
N SER A 48 -13.08 -16.04 3.34
CA SER A 48 -12.11 -16.96 3.93
C SER A 48 -11.55 -16.47 5.26
N LEU A 49 -11.50 -15.16 5.48
CA LEU A 49 -11.06 -14.54 6.73
C LEU A 49 -12.23 -14.08 7.62
N GLY A 50 -13.48 -14.17 7.12
CA GLY A 50 -14.68 -13.80 7.85
C GLY A 50 -14.77 -12.31 8.19
N MET A 51 -14.17 -11.44 7.38
CA MET A 51 -14.14 -10.00 7.61
C MET A 51 -14.03 -9.19 6.32
N ASP A 52 -14.46 -7.94 6.38
CA ASP A 52 -14.13 -6.97 5.35
C ASP A 52 -12.68 -6.51 5.55
N ARG A 53 -11.95 -6.34 4.46
CA ARG A 53 -10.55 -5.96 4.47
C ARG A 53 -10.30 -4.79 3.54
N ARG A 54 -9.31 -3.98 3.87
CA ARG A 54 -8.89 -2.85 3.05
C ARG A 54 -7.64 -3.21 2.23
N LEU A 55 -7.58 -2.64 1.03
CA LEU A 55 -6.39 -2.63 0.18
C LEU A 55 -6.19 -1.25 -0.43
N THR A 56 -4.98 -0.96 -0.84
CA THR A 56 -4.61 0.28 -1.50
C THR A 56 -4.26 -0.01 -2.95
N ILE A 57 -4.84 0.73 -3.89
CA ILE A 57 -4.63 0.56 -5.33
C ILE A 57 -4.05 1.86 -5.91
N TYR A 58 -2.97 1.74 -6.67
CA TYR A 58 -2.51 2.78 -7.58
C TYR A 58 -2.98 2.46 -8.99
N THR A 59 -3.56 3.43 -9.67
CA THR A 59 -3.87 3.40 -11.11
C THR A 59 -3.07 4.49 -11.84
N PRO A 60 -2.52 4.21 -13.03
CA PRO A 60 -1.70 5.18 -13.75
C PRO A 60 -2.53 6.36 -14.28
N ALA A 61 -1.87 7.49 -14.54
CA ALA A 61 -2.52 8.67 -15.08
C ALA A 61 -3.33 8.34 -16.36
N GLY A 62 -4.56 8.83 -16.42
CA GLY A 62 -5.49 8.59 -17.53
C GLY A 62 -6.17 7.21 -17.50
N TYR A 63 -6.02 6.44 -16.44
CA TYR A 63 -6.66 5.13 -16.30
C TYR A 63 -8.17 5.21 -16.52
N GLU A 64 -8.85 6.13 -15.82
CA GLU A 64 -10.32 6.27 -15.81
C GLU A 64 -10.94 6.53 -17.19
N THR A 65 -10.17 7.13 -18.09
CA THR A 65 -10.66 7.58 -19.42
C THR A 65 -10.09 6.78 -20.59
N SER A 66 -9.11 5.92 -20.33
CA SER A 66 -8.35 5.26 -21.40
C SER A 66 -9.07 4.11 -22.08
N GLY A 67 -9.99 3.44 -21.39
CA GLY A 67 -10.62 2.18 -21.85
C GLY A 67 -9.63 1.02 -22.07
N LYS A 68 -8.36 1.17 -21.69
CA LYS A 68 -7.30 0.19 -21.87
C LYS A 68 -7.30 -0.84 -20.74
N ARG A 69 -6.79 -2.03 -21.03
CA ARG A 69 -6.42 -3.01 -20.01
C ARG A 69 -4.97 -2.79 -19.60
N TYR A 70 -4.72 -2.87 -18.30
CA TYR A 70 -3.39 -2.70 -17.73
C TYR A 70 -2.95 -3.99 -17.02
N PRO A 71 -1.65 -4.31 -17.03
CA PRO A 71 -1.13 -5.36 -16.16
C PRO A 71 -1.33 -4.99 -14.71
N VAL A 72 -1.57 -5.99 -13.87
CA VAL A 72 -1.72 -5.83 -12.42
C VAL A 72 -0.45 -6.33 -11.73
N PHE A 73 0.11 -5.50 -10.86
CA PHE A 73 1.25 -5.83 -10.02
C PHE A 73 0.81 -5.86 -8.55
N TYR A 74 0.91 -7.01 -7.92
CA TYR A 74 0.64 -7.18 -6.49
C TYR A 74 1.92 -6.92 -5.71
N LEU A 75 1.92 -5.84 -4.92
CA LEU A 75 3.06 -5.39 -4.14
C LEU A 75 2.82 -5.68 -2.65
N LEU A 76 3.46 -6.74 -2.16
CA LEU A 76 3.30 -7.22 -0.80
C LEU A 76 4.29 -6.52 0.13
N HIS A 77 3.83 -6.14 1.32
CA HIS A 77 4.67 -5.53 2.35
C HIS A 77 5.50 -6.58 3.11
N GLY A 78 6.52 -6.11 3.84
CA GLY A 78 7.31 -6.91 4.75
C GLY A 78 6.65 -7.10 6.12
N ALA A 79 7.31 -7.85 7.01
CA ALA A 79 6.84 -8.08 8.37
C ALA A 79 6.58 -6.75 9.11
N GLY A 80 5.43 -6.64 9.77
CA GLY A 80 5.01 -5.45 10.51
C GLY A 80 4.41 -4.33 9.66
N GLY A 81 4.42 -4.44 8.33
CA GLY A 81 3.73 -3.50 7.45
C GLY A 81 2.23 -3.77 7.33
N ASP A 82 1.58 -3.02 6.47
CA ASP A 82 0.18 -3.13 6.09
C ASP A 82 -0.03 -2.57 4.67
N GLU A 83 -1.28 -2.40 4.23
CA GLU A 83 -1.61 -1.92 2.89
C GLU A 83 -1.19 -0.47 2.60
N GLU A 84 -0.79 0.30 3.63
CA GLU A 84 -0.29 1.68 3.48
C GLU A 84 1.24 1.75 3.37
N ALA A 85 1.96 0.69 3.72
CA ALA A 85 3.42 0.72 3.85
C ALA A 85 4.12 1.21 2.56
N TRP A 86 3.73 0.69 1.41
CA TRP A 86 4.38 1.04 0.15
C TRP A 86 4.03 2.44 -0.35
N ILE A 87 2.87 2.97 0.01
CA ILE A 87 2.51 4.36 -0.31
C ILE A 87 3.21 5.33 0.64
N ALA A 88 3.15 5.06 1.94
CA ALA A 88 3.69 5.97 2.96
C ALA A 88 5.23 5.95 2.99
N LEU A 89 5.81 4.75 3.16
CA LEU A 89 7.27 4.57 3.26
C LEU A 89 7.93 4.49 1.90
N GLY A 90 7.37 3.68 1.00
CA GLY A 90 7.96 3.35 -0.30
C GLY A 90 7.76 4.42 -1.37
N ARG A 91 6.86 5.38 -1.16
CA ARG A 91 6.52 6.44 -2.14
C ARG A 91 6.19 5.90 -3.53
N THR A 92 5.50 4.77 -3.56
CA THR A 92 5.23 3.99 -4.79
C THR A 92 4.56 4.83 -5.88
N SER A 93 3.60 5.71 -5.54
CA SER A 93 2.93 6.56 -6.52
C SER A 93 3.90 7.52 -7.20
N GLN A 94 4.77 8.20 -6.44
CA GLN A 94 5.76 9.13 -6.99
C GLN A 94 6.77 8.42 -7.88
N ILE A 95 7.25 7.26 -7.44
CA ILE A 95 8.20 6.44 -8.21
C ILE A 95 7.58 6.00 -9.54
N LEU A 96 6.35 5.50 -9.50
CA LEU A 96 5.67 5.02 -10.71
C LEU A 96 5.33 6.16 -11.66
N ASP A 97 4.80 7.28 -11.18
CA ASP A 97 4.53 8.45 -12.00
C ASP A 97 5.80 8.90 -12.75
N ASN A 98 6.92 8.99 -12.02
CA ASN A 98 8.19 9.41 -12.60
C ASN A 98 8.76 8.39 -13.59
N LEU A 99 8.71 7.09 -13.27
CA LEU A 99 9.21 6.04 -14.16
C LEU A 99 8.36 5.90 -15.43
N ILE A 100 7.04 5.99 -15.29
CA ILE A 100 6.11 5.93 -16.44
C ILE A 100 6.33 7.14 -17.35
N ALA A 101 6.44 8.36 -16.79
CA ALA A 101 6.71 9.56 -17.55
C ALA A 101 8.07 9.53 -18.28
N GLN A 102 9.07 8.85 -17.70
CA GLN A 102 10.38 8.61 -18.33
C GLN A 102 10.39 7.46 -19.34
N GLY A 103 9.29 6.75 -19.53
CA GLY A 103 9.23 5.55 -20.39
C GLY A 103 10.02 4.36 -19.84
N LYS A 104 10.44 4.40 -18.56
CA LYS A 104 11.21 3.33 -17.90
C LYS A 104 10.32 2.25 -17.27
N ALA A 105 9.04 2.56 -17.04
CA ALA A 105 8.03 1.59 -16.62
C ALA A 105 6.81 1.68 -17.55
N LYS A 106 6.18 0.53 -17.81
CA LYS A 106 4.88 0.49 -18.47
C LYS A 106 3.80 0.94 -17.48
N PRO A 107 2.76 1.67 -17.94
CA PRO A 107 1.60 1.93 -17.10
C PRO A 107 1.00 0.62 -16.59
N MET A 108 0.72 0.55 -15.28
CA MET A 108 0.20 -0.64 -14.61
C MET A 108 -0.68 -0.27 -13.43
N ILE A 109 -1.56 -1.18 -13.04
CA ILE A 109 -2.28 -1.13 -11.76
C ILE A 109 -1.35 -1.75 -10.71
N VAL A 110 -1.21 -1.11 -9.55
CA VAL A 110 -0.49 -1.71 -8.41
C VAL A 110 -1.45 -1.90 -7.26
N VAL A 111 -1.54 -3.14 -6.78
CA VAL A 111 -2.40 -3.54 -5.66
C VAL A 111 -1.52 -3.83 -4.45
N MET A 112 -1.70 -3.05 -3.41
CA MET A 112 -1.00 -3.18 -2.13
C MET A 112 -1.98 -3.73 -1.11
N THR A 113 -1.72 -4.95 -0.67
CA THR A 113 -2.60 -5.70 0.22
C THR A 113 -2.09 -5.64 1.65
N ASN A 114 -2.97 -5.91 2.62
CA ASN A 114 -2.55 -6.19 3.97
C ASN A 114 -2.30 -7.71 4.12
N GLY A 115 -1.04 -8.09 4.30
CA GLY A 115 -0.64 -9.49 4.49
C GLY A 115 -0.92 -10.05 5.90
N ASN A 116 -1.37 -9.19 6.82
CA ASN A 116 -1.72 -9.62 8.18
C ASN A 116 -3.17 -10.12 8.19
N ALA A 117 -3.37 -11.42 8.10
CA ALA A 117 -4.71 -12.02 7.98
C ALA A 117 -5.66 -11.73 9.16
N TRP A 118 -5.16 -11.23 10.27
CA TRP A 118 -5.94 -10.83 11.46
C TRP A 118 -6.34 -9.35 11.47
N GLN A 119 -5.79 -8.53 10.57
CA GLN A 119 -6.13 -7.12 10.43
C GLN A 119 -7.11 -6.90 9.30
N ASP A 120 -8.11 -6.07 9.54
CA ASP A 120 -9.03 -5.58 8.52
C ASP A 120 -8.44 -4.40 7.72
N ALA A 121 -7.67 -3.53 8.38
CA ALA A 121 -7.01 -2.38 7.77
C ALA A 121 -5.77 -1.96 8.54
N ALA A 122 -5.01 -1.05 7.98
CA ALA A 122 -3.88 -0.38 8.63
C ALA A 122 -4.28 0.22 9.98
N ALA A 123 -3.33 0.31 10.89
CA ALA A 123 -3.56 0.80 12.24
C ALA A 123 -4.21 2.21 12.23
N GLY A 124 -5.33 2.34 12.94
CA GLY A 124 -6.14 3.56 13.00
C GLY A 124 -7.19 3.71 11.88
N GLU A 125 -7.23 2.80 10.92
CA GLU A 125 -8.17 2.83 9.79
C GLU A 125 -9.27 1.76 9.91
N SER A 126 -9.20 0.94 10.96
CA SER A 126 -10.19 -0.08 11.27
C SER A 126 -11.38 0.51 12.03
N PRO A 127 -12.63 0.08 11.73
CA PRO A 127 -13.78 0.40 12.57
C PRO A 127 -13.68 -0.18 13.99
N LYS A 128 -12.77 -1.13 14.22
CA LYS A 128 -12.45 -1.68 15.53
C LYS A 128 -11.47 -0.82 16.34
N GLY A 129 -11.07 0.34 15.79
CA GLY A 129 -10.10 1.25 16.39
C GLY A 129 -8.66 0.92 16.03
N PHE A 130 -7.73 1.20 16.95
CA PHE A 130 -6.32 1.00 16.70
C PHE A 130 -5.93 -0.48 16.86
N VAL A 131 -5.73 -1.16 15.74
CA VAL A 131 -5.21 -2.52 15.69
C VAL A 131 -3.80 -2.46 15.11
N ALA A 132 -2.79 -2.55 15.95
CA ALA A 132 -1.40 -2.53 15.50
C ALA A 132 -1.03 -3.85 14.79
N PRO A 133 -0.14 -3.80 13.79
CA PRO A 133 0.45 -5.01 13.25
C PRO A 133 1.27 -5.71 14.34
N SER A 134 0.95 -6.96 14.63
CA SER A 134 1.64 -7.71 15.66
C SER A 134 2.80 -8.51 15.09
N MET A 135 3.95 -8.38 15.74
CA MET A 135 5.13 -9.20 15.47
C MET A 135 5.18 -10.43 16.40
N ARG A 136 4.24 -10.57 17.34
CA ARG A 136 4.23 -11.64 18.32
C ARG A 136 3.73 -12.94 17.73
N PRO A 137 4.46 -14.06 17.93
CA PRO A 137 4.05 -15.36 17.40
C PRO A 137 2.70 -15.85 17.96
N ASP A 138 2.39 -15.54 19.22
CA ASP A 138 1.15 -15.94 19.90
C ASP A 138 -0.11 -15.27 19.31
N GLU A 139 0.02 -14.04 18.80
CA GLU A 139 -1.08 -13.36 18.13
C GLU A 139 -1.26 -13.86 16.69
N ARG A 140 -0.15 -14.23 16.03
CA ARG A 140 -0.20 -14.87 14.70
C ARG A 140 -0.83 -16.28 14.76
N ALA A 141 -0.60 -17.01 15.84
CA ALA A 141 -1.14 -18.36 16.02
C ALA A 141 -2.67 -18.43 16.13
N LYS A 142 -3.34 -17.27 16.33
CA LYS A 142 -4.82 -17.19 16.33
C LYS A 142 -5.43 -17.27 14.94
N VAL A 143 -4.62 -17.10 13.91
CA VAL A 143 -5.04 -17.20 12.52
C VAL A 143 -4.42 -18.46 11.92
N ALA A 144 -5.21 -19.23 11.20
CA ALA A 144 -4.73 -20.46 10.57
C ALA A 144 -3.50 -20.17 9.69
N GLU A 145 -2.51 -21.05 9.75
CA GLU A 145 -1.35 -21.00 8.86
C GLU A 145 -1.84 -20.98 7.40
N GLY A 146 -1.24 -20.13 6.57
CA GLY A 146 -1.66 -19.97 5.17
C GLY A 146 -2.96 -19.20 4.95
N ALA A 147 -3.53 -18.58 5.99
CA ALA A 147 -4.80 -17.86 5.86
C ALA A 147 -4.74 -16.70 4.86
N PHE A 148 -3.60 -16.01 4.76
CA PHE A 148 -3.42 -14.95 3.75
C PHE A 148 -3.42 -15.55 2.34
N GLU A 149 -2.68 -16.64 2.12
CA GLU A 149 -2.59 -17.34 0.84
C GLU A 149 -3.95 -17.86 0.38
N LEU A 150 -4.76 -18.37 1.31
CA LEU A 150 -6.14 -18.81 1.02
C LEU A 150 -7.05 -17.64 0.63
N SER A 151 -6.81 -16.45 1.18
CA SER A 151 -7.60 -15.24 0.87
C SER A 151 -7.16 -14.52 -0.41
N PHE A 152 -5.97 -14.79 -0.92
CA PHE A 152 -5.40 -14.06 -2.06
C PHE A 152 -6.25 -14.16 -3.35
N PRO A 153 -6.86 -15.29 -3.71
CA PRO A 153 -7.77 -15.38 -4.85
C PRO A 153 -8.97 -14.41 -4.79
N GLU A 154 -9.42 -14.03 -3.58
CA GLU A 154 -10.50 -13.08 -3.40
C GLU A 154 -10.07 -11.68 -3.84
N ILE A 155 -8.82 -11.30 -3.54
CA ILE A 155 -8.21 -10.04 -3.99
C ILE A 155 -8.10 -10.02 -5.51
N VAL A 156 -7.61 -11.10 -6.11
CA VAL A 156 -7.48 -11.21 -7.58
C VAL A 156 -8.84 -11.09 -8.27
N LYS A 157 -9.89 -11.65 -7.67
CA LYS A 157 -11.25 -11.57 -8.21
C LYS A 157 -11.87 -10.18 -8.04
N PHE A 158 -11.49 -9.47 -6.98
CA PHE A 158 -12.00 -8.13 -6.67
C PHE A 158 -11.42 -7.07 -7.61
N VAL A 159 -10.13 -7.16 -7.96
CA VAL A 159 -9.41 -6.21 -8.83
C VAL A 159 -9.67 -6.51 -10.31
#